data_122474f07e72c76f78007d588d4690d4
#
_entry.id   122474f07e72c76f78007d588d4690d4
#
_cell.length_a   1.000
_cell.length_b   1.000
_cell.length_c   1.000
_cell.angle_alpha   90.00
_cell.angle_beta   90.00
_cell.angle_gamma   90.00
#
_symmetry.space_group_name_H-M   'P 1'
#
loop_
_entity.id
_entity.type
_entity.pdbx_description
1 polymer ?
#
loop_
_entity_poly.entity_id
_entity_poly.type
_entity_poly.pdbx_seq_one_letter_code
_entity_poly.pdbx_strand_id
1 'polypeptide(L)'
;MTRAGARAPGAGPSLVLAVLLVADLLLIAASLEAQRRGWSDGPYRQWLLRAEGGWPEQFGYAKEAGCAALLLLVWRRTGDEVFAAWAAVFACALVDDRLQVYERVGAFVARQLPLPQEVAGLREQDLGELAVWGLAGVVPLLVVAMLHRRRPGGRR
;
A
#
# COMPACT_ATOMS: atom_id res chain seq x y z
N MET A 1 -3.06 34.58 -31.21
CA MET A 1 -2.50 34.09 -29.90
C MET A 1 -3.66 33.73 -28.99
N THR A 2 -4.09 32.48 -29.02
CA THR A 2 -5.22 31.98 -28.21
C THR A 2 -4.65 31.41 -26.90
N ARG A 3 -4.89 32.07 -25.77
CA ARG A 3 -4.59 31.56 -24.43
C ARG A 3 -5.42 30.29 -24.21
N ALA A 4 -4.75 29.13 -24.19
CA ALA A 4 -5.35 27.91 -23.70
C ALA A 4 -5.68 28.14 -22.23
N GLY A 5 -6.96 28.30 -21.91
CA GLY A 5 -7.43 28.41 -20.54
C GLY A 5 -7.07 27.15 -19.79
N ALA A 6 -6.22 27.26 -18.77
CA ALA A 6 -5.95 26.19 -17.81
C ALA A 6 -7.30 25.81 -17.17
N ARG A 7 -7.85 24.65 -17.54
CA ARG A 7 -9.02 24.09 -16.84
C ARG A 7 -8.61 23.86 -15.41
N ALA A 8 -9.29 24.49 -14.47
CA ALA A 8 -9.18 24.18 -13.04
C ALA A 8 -9.35 22.67 -12.86
N PRO A 9 -8.53 22.02 -11.99
CA PRO A 9 -8.70 20.59 -11.70
C PRO A 9 -10.14 20.37 -11.21
N GLY A 10 -10.86 19.47 -11.90
CA GLY A 10 -12.25 19.17 -11.56
C GLY A 10 -12.37 18.74 -10.10
N ALA A 11 -13.41 19.15 -9.41
CA ALA A 11 -13.68 18.86 -8.00
C ALA A 11 -13.72 17.34 -7.66
N GLY A 12 -13.87 16.48 -8.66
CA GLY A 12 -14.00 15.03 -8.50
C GLY A 12 -12.83 14.34 -7.80
N PRO A 13 -11.57 14.52 -8.23
CA PRO A 13 -10.43 13.83 -7.59
C PRO A 13 -10.22 14.25 -6.14
N SER A 14 -10.42 15.55 -5.84
CA SER A 14 -10.29 16.08 -4.48
C SER A 14 -11.39 15.54 -3.56
N LEU A 15 -12.61 15.36 -4.06
CA LEU A 15 -13.72 14.80 -3.31
C LEU A 15 -13.46 13.32 -2.96
N VAL A 16 -12.99 12.51 -3.92
CA VAL A 16 -12.65 11.11 -3.67
C VAL A 16 -11.57 11.00 -2.59
N LEU A 17 -10.51 11.79 -2.69
CA LEU A 17 -9.45 11.81 -1.69
C LEU A 17 -10.00 12.22 -0.31
N ALA A 18 -10.83 13.26 -0.24
CA ALA A 18 -11.44 13.68 1.01
C ALA A 18 -12.31 12.59 1.63
N VAL A 19 -13.11 11.88 0.83
CA VAL A 19 -13.94 10.76 1.31
C VAL A 19 -13.08 9.62 1.86
N LEU A 20 -12.00 9.25 1.16
CA LEU A 20 -11.09 8.20 1.63
C LEU A 20 -10.40 8.60 2.94
N LEU A 21 -9.92 9.84 3.05
CA LEU A 21 -9.30 10.34 4.28
C LEU A 21 -10.30 10.37 5.46
N VAL A 22 -11.53 10.80 5.23
CA VAL A 22 -12.58 10.78 6.27
C VAL A 22 -12.86 9.36 6.70
N ALA A 23 -12.96 8.40 5.76
CA ALA A 23 -13.15 7.00 6.09
C ALA A 23 -11.99 6.43 6.93
N ASP A 24 -10.74 6.73 6.57
CA ASP A 24 -9.56 6.34 7.37
C ASP A 24 -9.63 6.93 8.79
N LEU A 25 -9.94 8.21 8.94
CA LEU A 25 -10.07 8.85 10.24
C LEU A 25 -11.19 8.24 11.09
N LEU A 26 -12.33 7.89 10.49
CA LEU A 26 -13.43 7.23 11.18
C LEU A 26 -13.04 5.82 11.65
N LEU A 27 -12.31 5.05 10.83
CA LEU A 27 -11.80 3.74 11.22
C LEU A 27 -10.78 3.83 12.35
N ILE A 28 -9.88 4.83 12.32
CA ILE A 28 -8.94 5.10 13.42
C ILE A 28 -9.71 5.45 14.70
N ALA A 29 -10.68 6.36 14.63
CA ALA A 29 -11.48 6.75 15.77
C ALA A 29 -12.26 5.56 16.36
N ALA A 30 -12.88 4.74 15.50
CA ALA A 30 -13.58 3.52 15.92
C ALA A 30 -12.63 2.52 16.60
N SER A 31 -11.41 2.36 16.08
CA SER A 31 -10.40 1.49 16.68
C SER A 31 -9.94 2.00 18.05
N LEU A 32 -9.71 3.30 18.20
CA LEU A 32 -9.34 3.89 19.48
C LEU A 32 -10.45 3.73 20.51
N GLU A 33 -11.70 3.92 20.10
CA GLU A 33 -12.85 3.74 20.98
C GLU A 33 -13.03 2.27 21.39
N ALA A 34 -12.84 1.34 20.46
CA ALA A 34 -12.86 -0.10 20.75
C ALA A 34 -11.77 -0.49 21.76
N GLN A 35 -10.56 0.07 21.63
CA GLN A 35 -9.47 -0.13 22.60
C GLN A 35 -9.81 0.43 23.98
N ARG A 36 -10.37 1.66 24.06
CA ARG A 36 -10.78 2.28 25.33
C ARG A 36 -11.83 1.46 26.06
N ARG A 37 -12.74 0.83 25.34
CA ARG A 37 -13.78 -0.04 25.91
C ARG A 37 -13.30 -1.45 26.23
N GLY A 38 -12.05 -1.78 25.96
CA GLY A 38 -11.49 -3.10 26.19
C GLY A 38 -12.10 -4.19 25.28
N TRP A 39 -12.56 -3.81 24.09
CA TRP A 39 -13.13 -4.73 23.10
C TRP A 39 -12.04 -5.54 22.37
N SER A 40 -11.11 -6.09 23.12
CA SER A 40 -10.03 -6.93 22.57
C SER A 40 -10.54 -8.25 21.99
N ASP A 41 -11.68 -8.72 22.48
CA ASP A 41 -12.28 -10.01 22.15
C ASP A 41 -13.75 -9.86 21.74
N GLY A 42 -14.28 -10.85 21.03
CA GLY A 42 -15.68 -10.88 20.62
C GLY A 42 -15.99 -10.14 19.32
N PRO A 43 -17.29 -9.81 19.06
CA PRO A 43 -17.75 -9.31 17.75
C PRO A 43 -17.22 -7.93 17.36
N TYR A 44 -16.70 -7.16 18.32
CA TYR A 44 -16.15 -5.82 18.07
C TYR A 44 -14.66 -5.82 17.76
N ARG A 45 -13.95 -6.96 17.89
CA ARG A 45 -12.54 -7.11 17.54
C ARG A 45 -12.25 -6.64 16.11
N GLN A 46 -13.17 -6.85 15.20
CA GLN A 46 -13.04 -6.45 13.78
C GLN A 46 -12.86 -4.93 13.54
N TRP A 47 -13.10 -4.08 14.54
CA TRP A 47 -12.87 -2.64 14.45
C TRP A 47 -11.45 -2.23 14.88
N LEU A 48 -10.69 -3.13 15.47
CA LEU A 48 -9.31 -2.85 15.88
C LEU A 48 -8.39 -2.82 14.66
N LEU A 49 -7.53 -1.81 14.56
CA LEU A 49 -6.52 -1.69 13.50
C LEU A 49 -5.58 -2.90 13.43
N ARG A 50 -5.33 -3.54 14.59
CA ARG A 50 -4.47 -4.71 14.71
C ARG A 50 -5.18 -6.06 14.46
N ALA A 51 -6.47 -6.04 14.18
CA ALA A 51 -7.24 -7.27 13.98
C ALA A 51 -7.09 -7.77 12.55
N GLU A 52 -6.49 -8.93 12.38
CA GLU A 52 -6.44 -9.62 11.08
C GLU A 52 -7.86 -9.90 10.57
N GLY A 53 -8.10 -9.56 9.30
CA GLY A 53 -9.42 -9.63 8.68
C GLY A 53 -10.41 -8.56 9.15
N GLY A 54 -9.95 -7.57 9.94
CA GLY A 54 -10.77 -6.47 10.44
C GLY A 54 -11.20 -5.47 9.36
N TRP A 55 -12.18 -4.61 9.69
CA TRP A 55 -12.68 -3.59 8.77
C TRP A 55 -11.60 -2.62 8.26
N PRO A 56 -10.66 -2.13 9.12
CA PRO A 56 -9.58 -1.26 8.64
C PRO A 56 -8.70 -1.93 7.59
N GLU A 57 -8.36 -3.20 7.79
CA GLU A 57 -7.56 -4.00 6.86
C GLU A 57 -8.30 -4.25 5.54
N GLN A 58 -9.57 -4.66 5.60
CA GLN A 58 -10.40 -4.85 4.40
C GLN A 58 -10.55 -3.54 3.59
N PHE A 59 -10.64 -2.41 4.27
CA PHE A 59 -10.67 -1.11 3.62
C PHE A 59 -9.32 -0.78 2.96
N GLY A 60 -8.19 -1.16 3.58
CA GLY A 60 -6.85 -1.12 2.99
C GLY A 60 -6.80 -1.87 1.67
N TYR A 61 -7.21 -3.13 1.67
CA TYR A 61 -7.26 -3.97 0.47
C TYR A 61 -8.14 -3.38 -0.64
N ALA A 62 -9.30 -2.82 -0.28
CA ALA A 62 -10.16 -2.16 -1.26
C ALA A 62 -9.49 -0.93 -1.90
N LYS A 63 -8.72 -0.15 -1.13
CA LYS A 63 -7.95 0.99 -1.66
C LYS A 63 -6.84 0.53 -2.60
N GLU A 64 -6.07 -0.49 -2.23
CA GLU A 64 -4.99 -1.04 -3.06
C GLU A 64 -5.51 -1.62 -4.36
N ALA A 65 -6.58 -2.43 -4.30
CA ALA A 65 -7.25 -2.96 -5.48
C ALA A 65 -7.79 -1.84 -6.39
N GLY A 66 -8.39 -0.81 -5.79
CA GLY A 66 -8.87 0.37 -6.50
C GLY A 66 -7.75 1.13 -7.20
N CYS A 67 -6.62 1.35 -6.51
CA CYS A 67 -5.43 1.99 -7.10
C CYS A 67 -4.89 1.16 -8.27
N ALA A 68 -4.71 -0.14 -8.09
CA ALA A 68 -4.24 -1.03 -9.16
C ALA A 68 -5.17 -0.98 -10.38
N ALA A 69 -6.48 -1.09 -10.18
CA ALA A 69 -7.47 -1.05 -11.27
C ALA A 69 -7.47 0.30 -12.01
N LEU A 70 -7.46 1.41 -11.28
CA LEU A 70 -7.42 2.75 -11.89
C LEU A 70 -6.14 2.95 -12.70
N LEU A 71 -4.98 2.56 -12.17
CA LEU A 71 -3.71 2.65 -12.88
C LEU A 71 -3.68 1.78 -14.14
N LEU A 72 -4.24 0.57 -14.10
CA LEU A 72 -4.42 -0.27 -15.28
C LEU A 72 -5.33 0.38 -16.34
N LEU A 73 -6.41 1.03 -15.92
CA LEU A 73 -7.29 1.77 -16.82
C LEU A 73 -6.58 2.94 -17.48
N VAL A 74 -5.77 3.69 -16.71
CA VAL A 74 -4.96 4.80 -17.24
C VAL A 74 -3.93 4.25 -18.23
N TRP A 75 -3.21 3.18 -17.88
CA TRP A 75 -2.28 2.51 -18.80
C TRP A 75 -2.94 2.10 -20.11
N ARG A 76 -4.09 1.42 -20.06
CA ARG A 76 -4.83 1.00 -21.26
C ARG A 76 -5.23 2.17 -22.15
N ARG A 77 -5.49 3.35 -21.57
CA ARG A 77 -5.88 4.55 -22.32
C ARG A 77 -4.68 5.33 -22.86
N THR A 78 -3.56 5.33 -22.17
CA THR A 78 -2.40 6.17 -22.49
C THR A 78 -1.26 5.40 -23.15
N GLY A 79 -1.19 4.08 -22.96
CA GLY A 79 -0.06 3.23 -23.36
C GLY A 79 1.21 3.47 -22.52
N ASP A 80 1.16 4.29 -21.48
CA ASP A 80 2.33 4.63 -20.68
C ASP A 80 2.62 3.57 -19.62
N GLU A 81 3.70 2.82 -19.83
CA GLU A 81 4.12 1.67 -19.02
C GLU A 81 4.37 2.01 -17.55
N VAL A 82 4.63 3.26 -17.20
CA VAL A 82 4.78 3.68 -15.80
C VAL A 82 3.52 3.40 -15.00
N PHE A 83 2.33 3.58 -15.60
CA PHE A 83 1.08 3.27 -14.92
C PHE A 83 0.87 1.77 -14.74
N ALA A 84 1.30 0.95 -15.70
CA ALA A 84 1.29 -0.50 -15.54
C ALA A 84 2.24 -0.96 -14.43
N ALA A 85 3.43 -0.37 -14.35
CA ALA A 85 4.40 -0.67 -13.29
C ALA A 85 3.86 -0.30 -11.90
N TRP A 86 3.25 0.88 -11.73
CA TRP A 86 2.58 1.24 -10.48
C TRP A 86 1.40 0.33 -10.14
N ALA A 87 0.61 -0.07 -11.15
CA ALA A 87 -0.48 -1.02 -10.93
C ALA A 87 0.05 -2.36 -10.42
N ALA A 88 1.18 -2.84 -10.97
CA ALA A 88 1.84 -4.04 -10.49
C ALA A 88 2.34 -3.90 -9.04
N VAL A 89 2.88 -2.73 -8.65
CA VAL A 89 3.28 -2.46 -7.26
C VAL A 89 2.10 -2.62 -6.31
N PHE A 90 0.95 -1.98 -6.60
CA PHE A 90 -0.24 -2.09 -5.75
C PHE A 90 -0.84 -3.50 -5.76
N ALA A 91 -0.81 -4.21 -6.89
CA ALA A 91 -1.25 -5.59 -6.95
C ALA A 91 -0.35 -6.53 -6.13
N CYS A 92 0.96 -6.32 -6.17
CA CYS A 92 1.90 -7.08 -5.34
C CYS A 92 1.70 -6.79 -3.85
N ALA A 93 1.52 -5.51 -3.46
CA ALA A 93 1.22 -5.14 -2.09
C ALA A 93 -0.06 -5.82 -1.59
N LEU A 94 -1.15 -5.76 -2.36
CA LEU A 94 -2.41 -6.42 -2.05
C LEU A 94 -2.28 -7.94 -1.86
N VAL A 95 -1.52 -8.60 -2.75
CA VAL A 95 -1.27 -10.04 -2.66
C VAL A 95 -0.45 -10.37 -1.42
N ASP A 96 0.56 -9.55 -1.14
CA ASP A 96 1.44 -9.71 0.01
C ASP A 96 0.67 -9.54 1.33
N ASP A 97 -0.07 -8.45 1.48
CA ASP A 97 -0.90 -8.16 2.64
C ASP A 97 -1.97 -9.25 2.87
N ARG A 98 -2.56 -9.75 1.79
CA ARG A 98 -3.61 -10.78 1.87
C ARG A 98 -3.07 -12.16 2.20
N LEU A 99 -1.89 -12.52 1.69
CA LEU A 99 -1.30 -13.85 1.84
C LEU A 99 -0.16 -13.89 2.87
N GLN A 100 0.22 -12.75 3.44
CA GLN A 100 1.33 -12.62 4.40
C GLN A 100 2.62 -13.28 3.86
N VAL A 101 2.92 -13.05 2.58
CA VAL A 101 4.04 -13.71 1.90
C VAL A 101 5.36 -13.30 2.54
N TYR A 102 5.56 -12.00 2.80
CA TYR A 102 6.79 -11.49 3.41
C TYR A 102 7.01 -12.04 4.82
N GLU A 103 5.95 -12.23 5.62
CA GLU A 103 6.05 -12.81 6.97
C GLU A 103 6.50 -14.27 6.89
N ARG A 104 5.91 -15.06 6.00
CA ARG A 104 6.26 -16.48 5.80
C ARG A 104 7.67 -16.64 5.28
N VAL A 105 8.05 -15.85 4.25
CA VAL A 105 9.38 -15.87 3.67
C VAL A 105 10.41 -15.29 4.65
N GLY A 106 10.08 -14.21 5.35
CA GLY A 106 10.92 -13.60 6.38
C GLY A 106 11.23 -14.57 7.52
N ALA A 107 10.23 -15.25 8.03
CA ALA A 107 10.39 -16.28 9.04
C ALA A 107 11.21 -17.49 8.54
N PHE A 108 11.12 -17.83 7.24
CA PHE A 108 11.98 -18.84 6.63
C PHE A 108 13.43 -18.35 6.54
N VAL A 109 13.65 -17.13 6.05
CA VAL A 109 14.98 -16.52 5.91
C VAL A 109 15.67 -16.41 7.27
N ALA A 110 14.94 -15.94 8.30
CA ALA A 110 15.45 -15.85 9.65
C ALA A 110 15.99 -17.19 10.17
N ARG A 111 15.28 -18.28 9.90
CA ARG A 111 15.71 -19.63 10.30
C ARG A 111 16.93 -20.17 9.53
N GLN A 112 17.22 -19.66 8.34
CA GLN A 112 18.33 -20.12 7.49
C GLN A 112 19.59 -19.28 7.68
N LEU A 113 19.46 -18.05 8.13
CA LEU A 113 20.58 -17.13 8.32
C LEU A 113 20.93 -17.03 9.83
N PRO A 114 22.20 -16.97 10.19
CA PRO A 114 22.62 -16.73 11.56
C PRO A 114 22.40 -15.25 11.94
N LEU A 115 21.15 -14.83 12.01
CA LEU A 115 20.77 -13.50 12.40
C LEU A 115 20.91 -13.33 13.93
N PRO A 116 21.27 -12.13 14.42
CA PRO A 116 21.27 -11.85 15.84
C PRO A 116 19.84 -11.98 16.40
N GLN A 117 19.69 -12.50 17.63
CA GLN A 117 18.38 -12.69 18.25
C GLN A 117 17.63 -11.38 18.44
N GLU A 118 18.37 -10.28 18.66
CA GLU A 118 17.79 -8.94 18.78
C GLU A 118 18.79 -7.88 18.31
N VAL A 119 18.32 -6.94 17.49
CA VAL A 119 19.07 -5.75 17.05
C VAL A 119 18.15 -4.54 17.14
N ALA A 120 18.50 -3.56 17.95
CA ALA A 120 17.74 -2.31 18.09
C ALA A 120 16.24 -2.53 18.45
N GLY A 121 15.93 -3.57 19.23
CA GLY A 121 14.55 -3.93 19.61
C GLY A 121 13.79 -4.75 18.57
N LEU A 122 14.42 -5.10 17.43
CA LEU A 122 13.86 -5.99 16.42
C LEU A 122 14.31 -7.43 16.68
N ARG A 123 13.34 -8.35 16.67
CA ARG A 123 13.62 -9.77 16.79
C ARG A 123 14.21 -10.33 15.49
N GLU A 124 14.82 -11.49 15.55
CA GLU A 124 15.37 -12.21 14.41
C GLU A 124 14.35 -12.33 13.25
N GLN A 125 13.10 -12.65 13.56
CA GLN A 125 12.01 -12.72 12.58
C GLN A 125 11.74 -11.36 11.94
N ASP A 126 11.67 -10.29 12.72
CA ASP A 126 11.41 -8.92 12.23
C ASP A 126 12.52 -8.47 11.26
N LEU A 127 13.77 -8.90 11.53
CA LEU A 127 14.91 -8.64 10.63
C LEU A 127 14.78 -9.42 9.30
N GLY A 128 14.34 -10.67 9.35
CA GLY A 128 14.07 -11.48 8.17
C GLY A 128 12.95 -10.88 7.31
N GLU A 129 11.86 -10.46 7.93
CA GLU A 129 10.73 -9.79 7.27
C GLU A 129 11.17 -8.46 6.62
N LEU A 130 11.94 -7.65 7.34
CA LEU A 130 12.46 -6.38 6.82
C LEU A 130 13.39 -6.58 5.61
N ALA A 131 14.24 -7.62 5.64
CA ALA A 131 15.11 -7.95 4.51
C ALA A 131 14.31 -8.37 3.27
N VAL A 132 13.30 -9.23 3.43
CA VAL A 132 12.42 -9.68 2.35
C VAL A 132 11.63 -8.50 1.80
N TRP A 133 11.02 -7.70 2.68
CA TRP A 133 10.24 -6.53 2.28
C TRP A 133 11.10 -5.48 1.57
N GLY A 134 12.31 -5.22 2.08
CA GLY A 134 13.27 -4.31 1.43
C GLY A 134 13.62 -4.77 0.02
N LEU A 135 13.93 -6.06 -0.18
CA LEU A 135 14.25 -6.62 -1.50
C LEU A 135 13.03 -6.61 -2.43
N ALA A 136 11.88 -7.06 -1.94
CA ALA A 136 10.63 -7.10 -2.72
C ALA A 136 10.14 -5.70 -3.12
N GLY A 137 10.34 -4.68 -2.27
CA GLY A 137 9.96 -3.31 -2.56
C GLY A 137 10.94 -2.57 -3.47
N VAL A 138 12.24 -2.79 -3.30
CA VAL A 138 13.27 -2.09 -4.09
C VAL A 138 13.16 -2.41 -5.59
N VAL A 139 12.94 -3.68 -5.96
CA VAL A 139 12.89 -4.10 -7.37
C VAL A 139 11.78 -3.36 -8.15
N PRO A 140 10.51 -3.40 -7.72
CA PRO A 140 9.45 -2.69 -8.45
C PRO A 140 9.65 -1.16 -8.44
N LEU A 141 10.17 -0.59 -7.37
CA LEU A 141 10.48 0.85 -7.32
C LEU A 141 11.58 1.23 -8.31
N LEU A 142 12.62 0.40 -8.47
CA LEU A 142 13.65 0.61 -9.49
C LEU A 142 13.07 0.51 -10.90
N VAL A 143 12.16 -0.43 -11.17
CA VAL A 143 11.47 -0.54 -12.46
C VAL A 143 10.67 0.74 -12.74
N VAL A 144 9.86 1.20 -11.78
CA VAL A 144 9.11 2.45 -11.90
C VAL A 144 10.04 3.63 -12.16
N ALA A 145 11.15 3.75 -11.40
CA ALA A 145 12.12 4.83 -11.57
C ALA A 145 12.79 4.79 -12.96
N MET A 146 13.15 3.61 -13.45
CA MET A 146 13.72 3.44 -14.79
C MET A 146 12.72 3.84 -15.89
N LEU A 147 11.49 3.39 -15.80
CA LEU A 147 10.44 3.72 -16.76
C LEU A 147 10.12 5.23 -16.72
N HIS A 148 10.09 5.81 -15.52
CA HIS A 148 9.89 7.25 -15.37
C HIS A 148 11.01 8.07 -16.02
N ARG A 149 12.28 7.63 -15.88
CA ARG A 149 13.45 8.27 -16.53
C ARG A 149 13.44 8.13 -18.05
N ARG A 150 12.89 7.04 -18.58
CA ARG A 150 12.79 6.78 -20.02
C ARG A 150 11.67 7.58 -20.70
N ARG A 151 10.77 8.18 -19.93
CA ARG A 151 9.77 9.09 -20.51
C ARG A 151 10.51 10.17 -21.29
N PRO A 152 10.27 10.33 -22.61
CA PRO A 152 10.83 11.42 -23.37
C PRO A 152 10.36 12.70 -22.68
N GLY A 153 11.30 13.42 -22.10
CA GLY A 153 11.03 14.55 -21.25
C GLY A 153 10.11 15.52 -21.99
N GLY A 154 8.98 15.79 -21.40
CA GLY A 154 8.18 16.92 -21.79
C GLY A 154 8.97 18.21 -21.55
N ARG A 155 9.96 18.49 -22.39
CA ARG A 155 10.44 19.84 -22.60
C ARG A 155 9.29 20.57 -23.29
N ARG A 156 8.40 21.16 -22.50
CA ARG A 156 7.55 22.26 -22.92
C ARG A 156 7.77 23.43 -21.98
#